data_061ff970b009b56cc8aa1170a699a632
#
_entry.id   061ff970b009b56cc8aa1170a699a632
#
_cell.length_a   1.000
_cell.length_b   1.000
_cell.length_c   1.000
_cell.angle_alpha   90.00
_cell.angle_beta   90.00
_cell.angle_gamma   90.00
#
_symmetry.space_group_name_H-M   'P 1'
#
loop_
_entity.id
_entity.type
_entity.pdbx_description
1 polymer ?
#
loop_
_entity_poly.entity_id
_entity_poly.type
_entity_poly.pdbx_seq_one_letter_code
_entity_poly.pdbx_strand_id
1 'polypeptide(L)' 'MARSERDYLLELWDKNMCPNCGKRIPEGTRVGSGKKADGGFCSLDCYASYYKSELHERAKKVAELAARHRNS' A
#
# COMPACT_ATOMS: atom_id res chain seq x y z
N MET A 1 -7.26 -0.24 -16.66
CA MET A 1 -7.81 0.56 -15.55
C MET A 1 -6.80 0.69 -14.42
N ALA A 2 -6.65 1.89 -13.89
CA ALA A 2 -5.75 2.10 -12.78
C ALA A 2 -6.32 1.47 -11.50
N ARG A 3 -5.49 0.72 -10.79
CA ARG A 3 -5.86 0.19 -9.49
C ARG A 3 -5.83 1.31 -8.46
N SER A 4 -6.76 1.27 -7.50
CA SER A 4 -6.70 2.16 -6.37
C SER A 4 -5.55 1.76 -5.44
N GLU A 5 -5.08 2.69 -4.62
CA GLU A 5 -4.09 2.38 -3.59
C GLU A 5 -4.57 1.25 -2.69
N ARG A 6 -5.85 1.28 -2.32
CA ARG A 6 -6.45 0.25 -1.49
C ARG A 6 -6.34 -1.13 -2.12
N ASP A 7 -6.66 -1.27 -3.41
CA ASP A 7 -6.59 -2.54 -4.11
C ASP A 7 -5.15 -3.06 -4.18
N TYR A 8 -4.22 -2.18 -4.44
CA TYR A 8 -2.79 -2.50 -4.47
C TYR A 8 -2.32 -3.02 -3.11
N LEU A 9 -2.67 -2.33 -2.03
CA LEU A 9 -2.27 -2.72 -0.68
C LEU A 9 -2.92 -4.03 -0.25
N LEU A 10 -4.18 -4.25 -0.61
CA LEU A 10 -4.88 -5.50 -0.31
C LEU A 10 -4.24 -6.68 -1.03
N GLU A 11 -3.86 -6.51 -2.27
CA GLU A 11 -3.19 -7.57 -3.04
C GLU A 11 -1.86 -7.94 -2.40
N LEU A 12 -1.06 -6.94 -2.03
CA LEU A 12 0.22 -7.19 -1.37
C LEU A 12 0.05 -7.80 0.01
N TRP A 13 -0.99 -7.43 0.73
CA TRP A 13 -1.31 -8.04 2.02
C TRP A 13 -1.53 -9.55 1.87
N ASP A 14 -2.33 -9.95 0.88
CA ASP A 14 -2.61 -11.36 0.63
C ASP A 14 -1.36 -12.16 0.24
N LYS A 15 -0.42 -11.51 -0.44
CA LYS A 15 0.84 -12.12 -0.85
C LYS A 15 1.92 -12.01 0.21
N ASN A 16 1.66 -11.36 1.33
CA ASN A 16 2.64 -11.08 2.39
C ASN A 16 3.86 -10.33 1.87
N MET A 17 3.64 -9.34 1.01
CA MET A 17 4.70 -8.54 0.42
C MET A 17 4.69 -7.12 0.97
N CYS A 18 5.88 -6.55 1.16
CA CYS A 18 6.04 -5.19 1.62
C CYS A 18 5.85 -4.21 0.45
N PRO A 19 4.90 -3.25 0.53
CA PRO A 19 4.68 -2.29 -0.54
C PRO A 19 5.87 -1.37 -0.81
N ASN A 20 6.72 -1.18 0.18
CA ASN A 20 7.87 -0.28 0.05
C ASN A 20 9.05 -0.93 -0.64
N CYS A 21 9.46 -2.13 -0.22
CA CYS A 21 10.65 -2.78 -0.74
C CYS A 21 10.36 -3.94 -1.69
N GLY A 22 9.11 -4.40 -1.77
CA GLY A 22 8.71 -5.49 -2.65
C GLY A 22 9.15 -6.86 -2.21
N LYS A 23 9.74 -6.99 -1.03
CA LYS A 23 10.18 -8.27 -0.48
C LYS A 23 9.08 -8.92 0.33
N ARG A 24 9.15 -10.26 0.42
CA ARG A 24 8.21 -11.00 1.24
C ARG A 24 8.45 -10.68 2.72
N ILE A 25 7.34 -10.46 3.44
CA ILE A 25 7.38 -10.16 4.87
C ILE A 25 7.50 -11.47 5.64
N PRO A 26 8.52 -11.63 6.51
CA PRO A 26 8.62 -12.82 7.36
C PRO A 26 7.40 -12.95 8.26
N GLU A 27 6.96 -14.18 8.49
CA GLU A 27 5.80 -14.46 9.33
C GLU A 27 6.01 -13.92 10.74
N GLY A 28 4.99 -13.24 11.26
CA GLY A 28 5.02 -12.67 12.60
C GLY A 28 5.73 -11.32 12.72
N THR A 29 6.27 -10.77 11.62
CA THR A 29 7.00 -9.50 11.65
C THR A 29 6.30 -8.37 10.93
N ARG A 30 5.06 -8.58 10.49
CA ARG A 30 4.30 -7.56 9.76
C ARG A 30 4.06 -6.32 10.61
N VAL A 31 4.40 -5.16 10.07
CA VAL A 31 4.22 -3.86 10.71
C VAL A 31 3.19 -3.05 9.93
N GLY A 32 2.27 -2.42 10.63
CA GLY A 32 1.25 -1.58 10.00
C GLY A 32 0.15 -1.22 10.99
N SER A 33 -0.93 -0.64 10.48
CA SER A 33 -2.07 -0.22 11.29
C SER A 33 -2.96 -1.37 11.79
N GLY A 34 -2.74 -2.57 11.26
CA GLY A 34 -3.59 -3.72 11.52
C GLY A 34 -4.75 -3.87 10.55
N LYS A 35 -4.97 -2.89 9.70
CA LYS A 35 -6.02 -2.93 8.67
C LYS A 35 -5.43 -3.38 7.34
N LYS A 36 -6.08 -4.34 6.70
CA LYS A 36 -5.62 -4.86 5.40
C LYS A 36 -5.51 -3.77 4.33
N ALA A 37 -6.45 -2.83 4.35
CA ALA A 37 -6.48 -1.75 3.36
C ALA A 37 -5.32 -0.77 3.49
N ASP A 38 -4.66 -0.72 4.64
CA ASP A 38 -3.49 0.12 4.86
C ASP A 38 -2.17 -0.60 4.53
N GLY A 39 -2.25 -1.90 4.26
CA GLY A 39 -1.09 -2.72 3.92
C GLY A 39 -0.29 -3.19 5.11
N GLY A 40 0.62 -4.14 4.86
CA GLY A 40 1.56 -4.63 5.84
C GLY A 40 2.98 -4.41 5.32
N PHE A 41 3.92 -4.14 6.22
CA PHE A 41 5.30 -3.81 5.88
C PHE A 41 6.27 -4.71 6.61
N CYS A 42 7.48 -4.85 6.08
CA CYS A 42 8.48 -5.72 6.67
C CYS A 42 9.16 -5.10 7.90
N SER A 43 9.10 -3.79 8.05
CA SER A 43 9.66 -3.08 9.19
C SER A 43 8.99 -1.72 9.37
N LEU A 44 9.21 -1.10 10.52
CA LEU A 44 8.71 0.25 10.79
C LEU A 44 9.35 1.27 9.85
N ASP A 45 10.62 1.06 9.49
CA ASP A 45 11.31 1.92 8.54
C ASP A 45 10.64 1.89 7.17
N CYS A 46 10.26 0.72 6.69
CA CYS A 46 9.53 0.58 5.44
C CYS A 46 8.16 1.24 5.51
N TYR A 47 7.47 1.08 6.62
CA TYR A 47 6.17 1.73 6.84
C TYR A 47 6.28 3.24 6.73
N ALA A 48 7.21 3.84 7.46
CA ALA A 48 7.42 5.29 7.45
C ALA A 48 7.89 5.77 6.09
N SER A 49 8.81 5.05 5.46
CA SER A 49 9.35 5.40 4.14
C SER A 49 8.27 5.38 3.06
N TYR A 50 7.41 4.39 3.07
CA TYR A 50 6.33 4.28 2.10
C TYR A 50 5.39 5.50 2.16
N TYR A 51 4.96 5.87 3.36
CA TYR A 51 4.01 6.98 3.53
C TYR A 51 4.65 8.36 3.32
N LYS A 52 5.96 8.42 3.22
CA LYS A 52 6.68 9.65 2.87
C LYS A 52 7.21 9.64 1.44
N SER A 53 7.07 8.54 0.72
CA SER A 53 7.67 8.37 -0.61
C SER A 53 6.79 8.91 -1.73
N GLU A 54 7.42 9.14 -2.88
CA GLU A 54 6.71 9.50 -4.11
C GLU A 54 5.75 8.39 -4.55
N LEU A 55 6.08 7.14 -4.27
CA LEU A 55 5.24 6.01 -4.62
C LEU A 55 3.87 6.10 -3.96
N HIS A 56 3.84 6.44 -2.67
CA HIS A 56 2.58 6.64 -1.95
C HIS A 56 1.79 7.81 -2.54
N GLU A 57 2.46 8.91 -2.84
CA GLU A 57 1.82 10.08 -3.44
C GLU A 57 1.22 9.76 -4.81
N ARG A 58 1.93 8.98 -5.63
CA ARG A 58 1.41 8.54 -6.93
C ARG A 58 0.19 7.65 -6.79
N ALA A 59 0.25 6.68 -5.89
CA ALA A 59 -0.87 5.77 -5.67
C ALA A 59 -2.10 6.52 -5.17
N LYS A 60 -1.91 7.47 -4.26
CA LYS A 60 -2.97 8.32 -3.76
C LYS A 60 -3.59 9.18 -4.86
N LYS A 61 -2.77 9.79 -5.71
CA LYS A 61 -3.24 10.57 -6.84
C LYS A 61 -4.06 9.75 -7.82
N VAL A 62 -3.59 8.56 -8.15
CA VAL A 62 -4.30 7.66 -9.05
C VAL A 62 -5.66 7.30 -8.46
N ALA A 63 -5.72 7.01 -7.17
CA ALA A 63 -6.96 6.70 -6.48
C ALA A 63 -7.94 7.88 -6.52
N GLU A 64 -7.46 9.10 -6.30
CA GLU A 64 -8.28 10.31 -6.37
C GLU A 64 -8.86 10.53 -7.76
N LEU A 65 -8.04 10.37 -8.80
CA LEU A 65 -8.48 10.52 -10.18
C LEU A 65 -9.54 9.49 -10.55
N ALA A 66 -9.33 8.24 -10.13
CA ALA A 66 -10.30 7.18 -10.37
C ALA A 66 -11.64 7.47 -9.68
N ALA A 67 -11.60 8.01 -8.46
CA ALA A 67 -12.80 8.39 -7.73
C ALA A 67 -13.55 9.54 -8.41
N ARG A 68 -12.82 10.52 -8.93
CA ARG A 68 -13.43 11.63 -9.67
C ARG A 68 -14.14 11.16 -10.94
N HIS A 69 -13.52 10.22 -11.67
CA HIS A 69 -14.13 9.67 -12.87
C HIS A 69 -15.42 8.91 -12.58
N ARG A 70 -15.50 8.25 -11.44
CA ARG A 70 -16.71 7.56 -11.02
C ARG A 70 -17.85 8.50 -10.70
N ASN A 71 -17.53 9.68 -10.20
CA ASN A 71 -18.51 10.64 -9.73
C ASN A 71 -18.93 11.66 -10.79
N SER A 72 -18.33 11.63 -11.94
CA SER A 72 -18.65 12.58 -13.02
C SER A 72 -19.65 12.06 -14.06
#